data_b787f83acb45357efdb08512894de276
#
_entry.id   b787f83acb45357efdb08512894de276
#
_cell.length_a   1.000
_cell.length_b   1.000
_cell.length_c   1.000
_cell.angle_alpha   90.00
_cell.angle_beta   90.00
_cell.angle_gamma   90.00
#
_symmetry.space_group_name_H-M   'P 1'
#
loop_
_entity.id
_entity.type
_entity.pdbx_description
1 polymer ?
#
loop_
_entity_poly.entity_id
_entity_poly.type
_entity_poly.pdbx_seq_one_letter_code
_entity_poly.pdbx_strand_id
1 'polypeptide(L)'
;MSDKILFQCDYNEGAHPKVLERLVQTNMEQTPGYSEDKYCEEARKKIRKACGDDSLAVHFLVGGTQTNVTVINAALRKHQGVLCAVTGHINVHETGAVEACGHKVLGLPSSDGKITAAQVAEAYEAHIHNDSFEHMVQPKMIYISNPTEVGTIYSKAELTALSETCHKYGLYLFLDGARLGYGLAAPDNDLTLPDIAALCDVFYIGGTKVGALFGE
;
A
#
# COMPACT_ATOMS: atom_id res chain seq x y z
N MET A 1 25.28 0.20 -27.60
CA MET A 1 24.00 0.22 -26.82
C MET A 1 23.50 1.64 -26.84
N SER A 2 22.22 1.87 -26.97
CA SER A 2 21.63 3.23 -27.03
C SER A 2 21.79 3.90 -25.69
N ASP A 3 22.38 5.10 -25.64
CA ASP A 3 22.47 5.95 -24.46
C ASP A 3 21.11 6.58 -24.07
N LYS A 4 20.03 5.98 -24.57
CA LYS A 4 18.67 6.48 -24.37
C LYS A 4 18.14 6.03 -23.00
N ILE A 5 17.85 7.00 -22.13
CA ILE A 5 17.16 6.76 -20.86
C ILE A 5 15.68 6.51 -21.15
N LEU A 6 15.12 5.47 -20.54
CA LEU A 6 13.73 5.07 -20.71
C LEU A 6 12.90 5.56 -19.53
N PHE A 7 11.75 6.19 -19.81
CA PHE A 7 10.80 6.72 -18.83
C PHE A 7 9.39 6.10 -18.94
N GLN A 8 9.27 4.88 -19.51
CA GLN A 8 7.98 4.23 -19.68
C GLN A 8 7.41 3.69 -18.36
N CYS A 9 8.28 3.36 -17.41
CA CYS A 9 7.91 2.97 -16.05
C CYS A 9 9.06 3.29 -15.08
N ASP A 10 8.80 3.21 -13.79
CA ASP A 10 9.76 3.50 -12.74
C ASP A 10 10.38 2.24 -12.10
N TYR A 11 10.42 1.14 -12.86
CA TYR A 11 11.05 -0.14 -12.50
C TYR A 11 11.81 -0.76 -13.70
N ASN A 12 12.46 0.09 -14.52
CA ASN A 12 13.27 -0.34 -15.66
C ASN A 12 14.65 -0.88 -15.28
N GLU A 13 15.09 -0.62 -14.05
CA GLU A 13 16.42 -0.99 -13.57
C GLU A 13 16.33 -2.11 -12.55
N GLY A 14 17.42 -2.82 -12.35
CA GLY A 14 17.52 -3.92 -11.40
C GLY A 14 17.83 -3.45 -9.98
N ALA A 15 18.42 -4.35 -9.19
CA ALA A 15 18.76 -4.08 -7.80
C ALA A 15 19.93 -3.10 -7.67
N HIS A 16 19.93 -2.35 -6.55
CA HIS A 16 21.12 -1.63 -6.11
C HIS A 16 22.33 -2.59 -6.04
N PRO A 17 23.55 -2.18 -6.47
CA PRO A 17 24.71 -3.08 -6.55
C PRO A 17 25.00 -3.85 -5.26
N LYS A 18 24.86 -3.24 -4.08
CA LYS A 18 25.06 -3.92 -2.79
C LYS A 18 24.01 -5.01 -2.50
N VAL A 19 22.78 -4.86 -3.00
CA VAL A 19 21.74 -5.90 -2.87
C VAL A 19 22.10 -7.08 -3.76
N LEU A 20 22.50 -6.82 -5.00
CA LEU A 20 22.93 -7.85 -5.94
C LEU A 20 24.17 -8.59 -5.43
N GLU A 21 25.18 -7.88 -4.92
CA GLU A 21 26.36 -8.47 -4.30
C GLU A 21 25.97 -9.41 -3.16
N ARG A 22 25.04 -8.98 -2.30
CA ARG A 22 24.59 -9.80 -1.17
C ARG A 22 23.85 -11.05 -1.64
N LEU A 23 23.02 -10.94 -2.66
CA LEU A 23 22.36 -12.10 -3.28
C LEU A 23 23.37 -13.12 -3.80
N VAL A 24 24.42 -12.65 -4.49
CA VAL A 24 25.50 -13.54 -4.99
C VAL A 24 26.23 -14.23 -3.82
N GLN A 25 26.59 -13.50 -2.77
CA GLN A 25 27.28 -14.03 -1.61
C GLN A 25 26.49 -15.13 -0.88
N THR A 26 25.17 -15.00 -0.84
CA THR A 26 24.30 -15.92 -0.07
C THR A 26 23.62 -16.97 -0.95
N ASN A 27 23.81 -16.93 -2.26
CA ASN A 27 23.08 -17.77 -3.22
C ASN A 27 23.17 -19.28 -2.97
N MET A 28 24.30 -19.73 -2.43
CA MET A 28 24.54 -21.16 -2.15
C MET A 28 24.24 -21.56 -0.70
N GLU A 29 23.75 -20.62 0.13
CA GLU A 29 23.38 -20.94 1.50
C GLU A 29 22.04 -21.70 1.52
N GLN A 30 21.98 -22.79 2.26
CA GLN A 30 20.74 -23.52 2.50
C GLN A 30 20.00 -22.90 3.68
N THR A 31 18.78 -22.47 3.46
CA THR A 31 17.93 -21.87 4.48
C THR A 31 16.54 -22.51 4.46
N PRO A 32 15.78 -22.49 5.58
CA PRO A 32 14.37 -22.82 5.55
C PRO A 32 13.61 -21.94 4.57
N GLY A 33 12.54 -22.47 3.97
CA GLY A 33 11.66 -21.71 3.10
C GLY A 33 10.55 -20.98 3.88
N TYR A 34 9.59 -20.39 3.12
CA TYR A 34 8.35 -19.82 3.65
C TYR A 34 8.55 -18.68 4.66
N SER A 35 9.58 -17.86 4.44
CA SER A 35 9.94 -16.72 5.29
C SER A 35 10.35 -17.10 6.74
N GLU A 36 10.74 -18.34 6.99
CA GLU A 36 11.22 -18.83 8.30
C GLU A 36 12.75 -18.80 8.43
N ASP A 37 13.43 -18.25 7.43
CA ASP A 37 14.88 -18.14 7.41
C ASP A 37 15.41 -16.96 8.26
N LYS A 38 16.72 -17.01 8.55
CA LYS A 38 17.40 -15.98 9.34
C LYS A 38 17.35 -14.58 8.73
N TYR A 39 17.30 -14.48 7.40
CA TYR A 39 17.28 -13.19 6.71
C TYR A 39 15.92 -12.50 6.83
N CYS A 40 14.86 -13.26 6.67
CA CYS A 40 13.49 -12.76 6.89
C CYS A 40 13.29 -12.33 8.33
N GLU A 41 13.79 -13.10 9.32
CA GLU A 41 13.70 -12.72 10.73
C GLU A 41 14.51 -11.44 11.04
N GLU A 42 15.70 -11.30 10.49
CA GLU A 42 16.51 -10.09 10.64
C GLU A 42 15.81 -8.87 9.97
N ALA A 43 15.22 -9.08 8.81
CA ALA A 43 14.46 -8.04 8.11
C ALA A 43 13.24 -7.58 8.93
N ARG A 44 12.45 -8.53 9.50
CA ARG A 44 11.32 -8.20 10.40
C ARG A 44 11.75 -7.33 11.57
N LYS A 45 12.86 -7.69 12.24
CA LYS A 45 13.41 -6.90 13.36
C LYS A 45 13.78 -5.48 12.94
N LYS A 46 14.41 -5.34 11.76
CA LYS A 46 14.80 -4.03 11.22
C LYS A 46 13.57 -3.18 10.87
N ILE A 47 12.55 -3.78 10.26
CA ILE A 47 11.30 -3.09 9.90
C ILE A 47 10.58 -2.63 11.16
N ARG A 48 10.35 -3.53 12.14
CA ARG A 48 9.74 -3.18 13.43
C ARG A 48 10.46 -2.04 14.12
N LYS A 49 11.78 -2.11 14.18
CA LYS A 49 12.61 -1.04 14.74
C LYS A 49 12.44 0.28 14.00
N ALA A 50 12.39 0.26 12.67
CA ALA A 50 12.21 1.45 11.85
C ALA A 50 10.81 2.06 12.02
N CYS A 51 9.80 1.23 12.25
CA CYS A 51 8.42 1.63 12.53
C CYS A 51 8.19 2.02 14.00
N GLY A 52 9.15 1.75 14.90
CA GLY A 52 9.03 2.05 16.32
C GLY A 52 8.04 1.16 17.09
N ASP A 53 7.66 0.00 16.53
CA ASP A 53 6.67 -0.91 17.12
C ASP A 53 7.08 -2.38 16.93
N ASP A 54 7.46 -3.03 18.01
CA ASP A 54 7.88 -4.45 18.03
C ASP A 54 6.70 -5.42 17.85
N SER A 55 5.46 -4.95 18.00
CA SER A 55 4.25 -5.78 17.89
C SER A 55 3.76 -5.97 16.45
N LEU A 56 4.29 -5.20 15.49
CA LEU A 56 3.87 -5.27 14.09
C LEU A 56 4.04 -6.68 13.50
N ALA A 57 3.00 -7.19 12.86
CA ALA A 57 3.08 -8.34 11.99
C ALA A 57 3.73 -7.92 10.66
N VAL A 58 4.83 -8.59 10.28
CA VAL A 58 5.56 -8.28 9.04
C VAL A 58 5.55 -9.51 8.15
N HIS A 59 5.03 -9.35 6.93
CA HIS A 59 4.95 -10.37 5.90
C HIS A 59 5.74 -9.93 4.67
N PHE A 60 6.31 -10.88 3.93
CA PHE A 60 7.02 -10.61 2.68
C PHE A 60 6.24 -11.18 1.51
N LEU A 61 5.96 -10.35 0.52
CA LEU A 61 5.23 -10.68 -0.69
C LEU A 61 6.06 -10.35 -1.93
N VAL A 62 5.67 -10.84 -3.10
CA VAL A 62 6.51 -10.74 -4.30
C VAL A 62 6.35 -9.39 -5.01
N GLY A 63 5.17 -8.78 -4.93
CA GLY A 63 4.89 -7.54 -5.65
C GLY A 63 3.57 -6.89 -5.25
N GLY A 64 3.40 -5.61 -5.61
CA GLY A 64 2.31 -4.74 -5.17
C GLY A 64 0.91 -5.29 -5.46
N THR A 65 0.63 -5.74 -6.69
CA THR A 65 -0.68 -6.32 -7.04
C THR A 65 -1.00 -7.54 -6.18
N GLN A 66 -0.04 -8.43 -5.94
CA GLN A 66 -0.25 -9.57 -5.03
C GLN A 66 -0.53 -9.08 -3.61
N THR A 67 0.18 -8.07 -3.14
CA THR A 67 -0.01 -7.49 -1.81
C THR A 67 -1.40 -6.89 -1.69
N ASN A 68 -1.83 -6.06 -2.65
CA ASN A 68 -3.14 -5.42 -2.66
C ASN A 68 -4.27 -6.46 -2.62
N VAL A 69 -4.23 -7.46 -3.48
CA VAL A 69 -5.22 -8.54 -3.52
C VAL A 69 -5.22 -9.34 -2.22
N THR A 70 -4.06 -9.67 -1.69
CA THR A 70 -3.94 -10.46 -0.45
C THR A 70 -4.55 -9.71 0.74
N VAL A 71 -4.21 -8.44 0.92
CA VAL A 71 -4.73 -7.60 2.00
C VAL A 71 -6.25 -7.41 1.88
N ILE A 72 -6.71 -6.99 0.70
CA ILE A 72 -8.14 -6.70 0.48
C ILE A 72 -8.98 -7.98 0.66
N ASN A 73 -8.57 -9.10 0.08
CA ASN A 73 -9.32 -10.34 0.19
C ASN A 73 -9.27 -10.99 1.59
N ALA A 74 -8.21 -10.75 2.35
CA ALA A 74 -8.11 -11.22 3.73
C ALA A 74 -8.95 -10.38 4.71
N ALA A 75 -9.02 -9.07 4.48
CA ALA A 75 -9.69 -8.13 5.38
C ALA A 75 -11.20 -7.98 5.14
N LEU A 76 -11.66 -8.18 3.90
CA LEU A 76 -13.03 -7.89 3.50
C LEU A 76 -13.89 -9.15 3.35
N ARG A 77 -15.18 -9.00 3.68
CA ARG A 77 -16.23 -9.97 3.33
C ARG A 77 -16.73 -9.70 1.91
N LYS A 78 -17.30 -10.71 1.24
CA LYS A 78 -17.69 -10.62 -0.18
C LYS A 78 -18.68 -9.51 -0.55
N HIS A 79 -19.50 -9.04 0.39
CA HIS A 79 -20.39 -7.89 0.20
C HIS A 79 -19.73 -6.54 0.48
N GLN A 80 -18.46 -6.54 0.86
CA GLN A 80 -17.72 -5.33 1.19
C GLN A 80 -16.80 -4.92 0.05
N GLY A 81 -16.60 -3.60 -0.09
CA GLY A 81 -15.77 -2.98 -1.10
C GLY A 81 -14.72 -2.03 -0.51
N VAL A 82 -13.82 -1.61 -1.37
CA VAL A 82 -12.70 -0.73 -1.06
C VAL A 82 -12.86 0.62 -1.77
N LEU A 83 -12.86 1.70 -1.00
CA LEU A 83 -12.84 3.08 -1.52
C LEU A 83 -11.40 3.48 -1.89
N CYS A 84 -11.21 4.12 -3.04
CA CYS A 84 -9.94 4.70 -3.45
C CYS A 84 -10.17 5.90 -4.37
N ALA A 85 -9.12 6.66 -4.69
CA ALA A 85 -9.19 7.65 -5.76
C ALA A 85 -9.52 6.95 -7.11
N VAL A 86 -10.22 7.62 -8.02
CA VAL A 86 -10.46 7.08 -9.38
C VAL A 86 -9.17 6.76 -10.13
N THR A 87 -8.06 7.40 -9.77
CA THR A 87 -6.70 7.15 -10.28
C THR A 87 -5.95 6.06 -9.53
N GLY A 88 -6.52 5.53 -8.42
CA GLY A 88 -5.85 4.54 -7.58
C GLY A 88 -5.46 3.28 -8.34
N HIS A 89 -4.30 2.73 -8.02
CA HIS A 89 -3.69 1.63 -8.77
C HIS A 89 -4.61 0.41 -8.88
N ILE A 90 -5.30 0.05 -7.81
CA ILE A 90 -6.27 -1.06 -7.79
C ILE A 90 -7.49 -0.83 -8.72
N ASN A 91 -7.80 0.44 -9.02
CA ASN A 91 -8.92 0.80 -9.90
C ASN A 91 -8.51 0.82 -11.38
N VAL A 92 -7.24 1.12 -11.71
CA VAL A 92 -6.83 1.45 -13.08
C VAL A 92 -5.83 0.44 -13.66
N HIS A 93 -4.89 -0.10 -12.86
CA HIS A 93 -3.69 -0.76 -13.38
C HIS A 93 -3.53 -2.24 -13.03
N GLU A 94 -4.46 -2.85 -12.30
CA GLU A 94 -4.32 -4.25 -11.82
C GLU A 94 -5.18 -5.26 -12.58
N THR A 95 -5.67 -4.91 -13.76
CA THR A 95 -6.46 -5.80 -14.64
C THR A 95 -7.64 -6.49 -13.96
N GLY A 96 -8.30 -5.78 -13.02
CA GLY A 96 -9.46 -6.31 -12.28
C GLY A 96 -9.09 -7.37 -11.23
N ALA A 97 -7.89 -7.33 -10.68
CA ALA A 97 -7.44 -8.33 -9.70
C ALA A 97 -8.28 -8.32 -8.41
N VAL A 98 -8.72 -7.17 -7.95
CA VAL A 98 -9.59 -7.02 -6.77
C VAL A 98 -10.98 -7.57 -7.07
N GLU A 99 -11.54 -7.24 -8.23
CA GLU A 99 -12.83 -7.73 -8.70
C GLU A 99 -12.82 -9.24 -8.91
N ALA A 100 -11.72 -9.80 -9.40
CA ALA A 100 -11.55 -11.26 -9.55
C ALA A 100 -11.60 -11.98 -8.20
N CYS A 101 -11.24 -11.32 -7.10
CA CYS A 101 -11.41 -11.85 -5.74
C CYS A 101 -12.83 -11.65 -5.17
N GLY A 102 -13.73 -11.02 -5.94
CA GLY A 102 -15.12 -10.81 -5.56
C GLY A 102 -15.37 -9.54 -4.74
N HIS A 103 -14.46 -8.57 -4.78
CA HIS A 103 -14.63 -7.27 -4.12
C HIS A 103 -14.78 -6.17 -5.17
N LYS A 104 -15.57 -5.15 -4.85
CA LYS A 104 -15.77 -4.00 -5.71
C LYS A 104 -14.83 -2.87 -5.29
N VAL A 105 -14.16 -2.28 -6.27
CA VAL A 105 -13.49 -0.99 -6.10
C VAL A 105 -14.50 0.13 -6.27
N LEU A 106 -14.53 1.06 -5.31
CA LEU A 106 -15.44 2.20 -5.24
C LEU A 106 -14.61 3.47 -5.44
N GLY A 107 -14.53 3.94 -6.67
CA GLY A 107 -13.73 5.11 -7.05
C GLY A 107 -14.34 6.42 -6.60
N LEU A 108 -13.57 7.24 -5.89
CA LEU A 108 -13.93 8.62 -5.53
C LEU A 108 -13.25 9.62 -6.46
N PRO A 109 -13.91 10.70 -6.86
CA PRO A 109 -13.30 11.75 -7.67
C PRO A 109 -12.05 12.32 -7.00
N SER A 110 -11.00 12.53 -7.79
CA SER A 110 -9.75 13.13 -7.32
C SER A 110 -9.11 13.95 -8.44
N SER A 111 -8.59 15.12 -8.10
CA SER A 111 -7.85 15.99 -9.02
C SER A 111 -6.34 15.83 -8.94
N ASP A 112 -5.85 15.28 -7.83
CA ASP A 112 -4.42 15.16 -7.50
C ASP A 112 -4.00 13.75 -7.03
N GLY A 113 -4.87 12.76 -7.23
CA GLY A 113 -4.63 11.37 -6.83
C GLY A 113 -4.94 11.07 -5.35
N LYS A 114 -5.24 12.08 -4.54
CA LYS A 114 -5.60 11.90 -3.12
C LYS A 114 -7.12 11.87 -2.95
N ILE A 115 -7.57 11.21 -1.89
CA ILE A 115 -8.94 11.31 -1.38
C ILE A 115 -8.89 11.93 0.02
N THR A 116 -9.94 12.63 0.38
CA THR A 116 -10.04 13.35 1.64
C THR A 116 -10.90 12.62 2.65
N ALA A 117 -10.68 12.89 3.92
CA ALA A 117 -11.53 12.40 5.02
C ALA A 117 -13.01 12.79 4.83
N ALA A 118 -13.27 13.98 4.29
CA ALA A 118 -14.62 14.44 4.00
C ALA A 118 -15.32 13.59 2.92
N GLN A 119 -14.62 13.26 1.83
CA GLN A 119 -15.15 12.38 0.79
C GLN A 119 -15.43 10.96 1.30
N VAL A 120 -14.55 10.44 2.16
CA VAL A 120 -14.75 9.12 2.81
C VAL A 120 -15.99 9.16 3.70
N ALA A 121 -16.14 10.19 4.53
CA ALA A 121 -17.30 10.37 5.38
C ALA A 121 -18.60 10.48 4.55
N GLU A 122 -18.60 11.30 3.50
CA GLU A 122 -19.75 11.46 2.61
C GLU A 122 -20.14 10.13 1.94
N ALA A 123 -19.18 9.39 1.40
CA ALA A 123 -19.43 8.10 0.75
C ALA A 123 -19.99 7.06 1.72
N TYR A 124 -19.50 7.02 2.95
CA TYR A 124 -19.99 6.11 3.98
C TYR A 124 -21.39 6.49 4.45
N GLU A 125 -21.64 7.78 4.75
CA GLU A 125 -22.94 8.28 5.19
C GLU A 125 -24.00 8.12 4.08
N ALA A 126 -23.63 8.38 2.83
CA ALA A 126 -24.50 8.13 1.68
C ALA A 126 -24.92 6.65 1.55
N HIS A 127 -24.01 5.74 1.91
CA HIS A 127 -24.32 4.30 1.93
C HIS A 127 -25.30 3.95 3.06
N ILE A 128 -25.01 4.31 4.31
CA ILE A 128 -25.81 3.88 5.47
C ILE A 128 -27.19 4.53 5.55
N HIS A 129 -27.37 5.71 4.93
CA HIS A 129 -28.65 6.41 4.88
C HIS A 129 -29.43 6.15 3.58
N ASN A 130 -28.97 5.25 2.71
CA ASN A 130 -29.71 4.86 1.52
C ASN A 130 -30.76 3.81 1.89
N ASP A 131 -32.01 4.03 1.45
CA ASP A 131 -33.12 3.09 1.73
C ASP A 131 -32.88 1.68 1.19
N SER A 132 -31.95 1.52 0.25
CA SER A 132 -31.57 0.26 -0.38
C SER A 132 -30.15 -0.19 -0.01
N PHE A 133 -29.59 0.29 1.10
CA PHE A 133 -28.19 0.01 1.46
C PHE A 133 -27.86 -1.50 1.53
N GLU A 134 -28.83 -2.33 1.93
CA GLU A 134 -28.68 -3.78 1.98
C GLU A 134 -28.43 -4.44 0.62
N HIS A 135 -28.79 -3.76 -0.47
CA HIS A 135 -28.55 -4.19 -1.86
C HIS A 135 -27.25 -3.63 -2.46
N MET A 136 -26.57 -2.77 -1.72
CA MET A 136 -25.36 -2.09 -2.17
C MET A 136 -24.12 -2.74 -1.59
N VAL A 137 -22.98 -2.59 -2.30
CA VAL A 137 -21.67 -2.97 -1.75
C VAL A 137 -21.32 -2.03 -0.61
N GLN A 138 -21.05 -2.59 0.56
CA GLN A 138 -20.70 -1.85 1.77
C GLN A 138 -19.26 -1.33 1.70
N PRO A 139 -19.00 -0.03 1.80
CA PRO A 139 -17.65 0.49 2.02
C PRO A 139 -17.07 -0.03 3.34
N LYS A 140 -15.88 -0.63 3.29
CA LYS A 140 -15.25 -1.17 4.53
C LYS A 140 -13.75 -0.91 4.62
N MET A 141 -13.10 -0.62 3.51
CA MET A 141 -11.68 -0.30 3.47
C MET A 141 -11.46 0.96 2.64
N ILE A 142 -10.50 1.76 3.09
CA ILE A 142 -9.96 2.89 2.36
C ILE A 142 -8.56 2.49 1.89
N TYR A 143 -8.35 2.59 0.58
CA TYR A 143 -7.05 2.38 -0.05
C TYR A 143 -6.51 3.72 -0.55
N ILE A 144 -5.30 4.02 -0.17
CA ILE A 144 -4.54 5.18 -0.65
C ILE A 144 -3.15 4.76 -1.07
N SER A 145 -2.57 5.44 -2.06
CA SER A 145 -1.15 5.30 -2.43
C SER A 145 -0.35 6.49 -1.90
N ASN A 146 0.83 6.24 -1.33
CA ASN A 146 1.72 7.32 -0.91
C ASN A 146 3.19 7.01 -1.26
N PRO A 147 3.79 7.75 -2.23
CA PRO A 147 3.19 8.75 -3.15
C PRO A 147 2.06 8.19 -4.02
N THR A 148 1.16 9.08 -4.44
CA THR A 148 0.08 8.72 -5.35
C THR A 148 0.60 8.41 -6.77
N GLU A 149 -0.23 7.84 -7.62
CA GLU A 149 0.09 7.51 -9.02
C GLU A 149 0.42 8.75 -9.87
N VAL A 150 0.02 9.94 -9.42
CA VAL A 150 0.31 11.22 -10.07
C VAL A 150 1.40 12.03 -9.38
N GLY A 151 2.07 11.45 -8.39
CA GLY A 151 3.28 11.99 -7.76
C GLY A 151 3.05 12.94 -6.59
N THR A 152 1.84 13.07 -6.09
CA THR A 152 1.55 13.81 -4.85
C THR A 152 1.81 12.96 -3.61
N ILE A 153 1.98 13.58 -2.46
CA ILE A 153 2.13 12.91 -1.17
C ILE A 153 1.07 13.36 -0.18
N TYR A 154 0.65 12.46 0.69
CA TYR A 154 -0.19 12.81 1.84
C TYR A 154 0.67 13.46 2.92
N SER A 155 0.21 14.59 3.45
CA SER A 155 0.76 15.17 4.67
C SER A 155 0.33 14.38 5.91
N LYS A 156 1.03 14.57 7.02
CA LYS A 156 0.67 13.97 8.31
C LYS A 156 -0.74 14.38 8.73
N ALA A 157 -1.13 15.62 8.50
CA ALA A 157 -2.47 16.11 8.82
C ALA A 157 -3.55 15.40 7.99
N GLU A 158 -3.34 15.22 6.68
CA GLU A 158 -4.28 14.52 5.80
C GLU A 158 -4.41 13.04 6.20
N LEU A 159 -3.28 12.36 6.45
CA LEU A 159 -3.30 10.95 6.86
C LEU A 159 -3.96 10.76 8.23
N THR A 160 -3.71 11.67 9.18
CA THR A 160 -4.36 11.65 10.49
C THR A 160 -5.88 11.80 10.35
N ALA A 161 -6.35 12.76 9.55
CA ALA A 161 -7.78 12.96 9.32
C ALA A 161 -8.45 11.74 8.67
N LEU A 162 -7.77 11.06 7.73
CA LEU A 162 -8.25 9.79 7.15
C LEU A 162 -8.33 8.69 8.21
N SER A 163 -7.28 8.52 9.03
CA SER A 163 -7.23 7.53 10.09
C SER A 163 -8.36 7.73 11.11
N GLU A 164 -8.54 8.95 11.59
CA GLU A 164 -9.63 9.30 12.52
C GLU A 164 -11.01 9.01 11.92
N THR A 165 -11.19 9.32 10.63
CA THR A 165 -12.44 9.04 9.92
C THR A 165 -12.66 7.53 9.77
N CYS A 166 -11.63 6.76 9.44
CA CYS A 166 -11.70 5.31 9.38
C CYS A 166 -12.09 4.72 10.75
N HIS A 167 -11.44 5.15 11.82
CA HIS A 167 -11.78 4.72 13.18
C HIS A 167 -13.22 5.06 13.56
N LYS A 168 -13.68 6.28 13.27
CA LYS A 168 -15.07 6.73 13.54
C LYS A 168 -16.11 5.79 12.91
N TYR A 169 -15.87 5.35 11.69
CA TYR A 169 -16.81 4.53 10.92
C TYR A 169 -16.48 3.03 10.94
N GLY A 170 -15.44 2.61 11.65
CA GLY A 170 -15.00 1.22 11.71
C GLY A 170 -14.52 0.69 10.35
N LEU A 171 -13.90 1.55 9.54
CA LEU A 171 -13.28 1.23 8.26
C LEU A 171 -11.81 0.88 8.48
N TYR A 172 -11.21 0.11 7.56
CA TYR A 172 -9.78 -0.12 7.52
C TYR A 172 -9.09 0.94 6.66
N LEU A 173 -7.93 1.41 7.08
CA LEU A 173 -7.05 2.27 6.29
C LEU A 173 -5.84 1.44 5.81
N PHE A 174 -5.77 1.25 4.49
CA PHE A 174 -4.67 0.54 3.82
C PHE A 174 -3.87 1.50 2.96
N LEU A 175 -2.56 1.62 3.23
CA LEU A 175 -1.64 2.46 2.48
C LEU A 175 -0.76 1.59 1.57
N ASP A 176 -0.93 1.80 0.27
CA ASP A 176 -0.05 1.30 -0.79
C ASP A 176 1.25 2.11 -0.78
N GLY A 177 2.33 1.45 -0.43
CA GLY A 177 3.66 2.03 -0.34
C GLY A 177 4.60 1.60 -1.48
N ALA A 178 4.10 1.32 -2.68
CA ALA A 178 4.92 0.89 -3.83
C ALA A 178 6.11 1.82 -4.10
N ARG A 179 5.99 3.11 -3.74
CA ARG A 179 7.03 4.13 -3.85
C ARG A 179 7.34 4.82 -2.52
N LEU A 180 7.03 4.16 -1.40
CA LEU A 180 7.12 4.77 -0.07
C LEU A 180 8.50 5.34 0.25
N GLY A 181 9.57 4.66 -0.19
CA GLY A 181 10.93 5.15 -0.01
C GLY A 181 11.18 6.53 -0.66
N TYR A 182 10.61 6.78 -1.83
CA TYR A 182 10.68 8.10 -2.48
C TYR A 182 9.84 9.14 -1.73
N GLY A 183 8.63 8.76 -1.29
CA GLY A 183 7.76 9.64 -0.52
C GLY A 183 8.41 10.11 0.78
N LEU A 184 9.00 9.17 1.53
CA LEU A 184 9.71 9.49 2.77
C LEU A 184 10.96 10.36 2.58
N ALA A 185 11.58 10.31 1.39
CA ALA A 185 12.74 11.13 1.03
C ALA A 185 12.37 12.46 0.35
N ALA A 186 11.10 12.69 0.06
CA ALA A 186 10.68 13.93 -0.59
C ALA A 186 10.90 15.15 0.32
N PRO A 187 11.33 16.32 -0.25
CA PRO A 187 11.62 17.51 0.54
C PRO A 187 10.43 18.02 1.36
N ASP A 188 9.22 17.87 0.83
CA ASP A 188 7.97 18.36 1.45
C ASP A 188 7.29 17.29 2.32
N ASN A 189 7.93 16.14 2.55
CA ASN A 189 7.37 15.08 3.38
C ASN A 189 7.51 15.41 4.88
N ASP A 190 6.40 15.26 5.59
CA ASP A 190 6.33 15.43 7.06
C ASP A 190 5.96 14.13 7.80
N LEU A 191 5.90 12.99 7.08
CA LEU A 191 5.61 11.66 7.62
C LEU A 191 6.88 10.87 7.90
N THR A 192 6.81 10.04 8.94
CA THR A 192 7.82 9.02 9.25
C THR A 192 7.20 7.63 9.21
N LEU A 193 8.01 6.56 9.16
CA LEU A 193 7.51 5.19 9.27
C LEU A 193 6.73 4.94 10.56
N PRO A 194 7.16 5.43 11.75
CA PRO A 194 6.34 5.35 12.96
C PRO A 194 4.97 6.04 12.84
N ASP A 195 4.88 7.16 12.15
CA ASP A 195 3.59 7.83 11.93
C ASP A 195 2.66 6.96 11.06
N ILE A 196 3.19 6.40 9.99
CA ILE A 196 2.42 5.52 9.08
C ILE A 196 1.95 4.26 9.83
N ALA A 197 2.85 3.64 10.60
CA ALA A 197 2.53 2.46 11.39
C ALA A 197 1.45 2.72 12.46
N ALA A 198 1.42 3.92 13.03
CA ALA A 198 0.42 4.31 14.01
C ALA A 198 -0.95 4.70 13.42
N LEU A 199 -0.96 5.17 12.16
CA LEU A 199 -2.15 5.72 11.53
C LEU A 199 -2.87 4.75 10.59
N CYS A 200 -2.17 3.75 10.05
CA CYS A 200 -2.73 2.77 9.10
C CYS A 200 -2.95 1.41 9.77
N ASP A 201 -4.05 0.74 9.43
CA ASP A 201 -4.29 -0.66 9.84
C ASP A 201 -3.35 -1.61 9.10
N VAL A 202 -3.08 -1.32 7.84
CA VAL A 202 -2.13 -2.04 6.99
C VAL A 202 -1.39 -1.06 6.09
N PHE A 203 -0.12 -1.28 5.88
CA PHE A 203 0.66 -0.61 4.84
C PHE A 203 1.73 -1.54 4.31
N TYR A 204 2.28 -1.25 3.14
CA TYR A 204 3.45 -1.96 2.69
C TYR A 204 4.60 -1.03 2.25
N ILE A 205 5.80 -1.56 2.28
CA ILE A 205 7.04 -0.88 1.90
C ILE A 205 7.52 -1.52 0.62
N GLY A 206 7.25 -0.86 -0.50
CA GLY A 206 7.64 -1.35 -1.82
C GLY A 206 9.15 -1.41 -2.01
N GLY A 207 9.64 -2.57 -2.43
CA GLY A 207 11.04 -2.78 -2.75
C GLY A 207 11.36 -2.67 -4.25
N THR A 208 10.45 -3.13 -5.09
CA THR A 208 10.65 -3.26 -6.54
C THR A 208 11.08 -1.95 -7.21
N LYS A 209 10.47 -0.83 -6.87
CA LYS A 209 10.71 0.47 -7.50
C LYS A 209 11.82 1.28 -6.84
N VAL A 210 12.33 0.86 -5.69
CA VAL A 210 13.36 1.57 -4.91
C VAL A 210 14.70 0.83 -4.86
N GLY A 211 14.94 -0.06 -5.83
CA GLY A 211 16.23 -0.72 -6.02
C GLY A 211 16.45 -1.97 -5.16
N ALA A 212 15.40 -2.62 -4.66
CA ALA A 212 15.52 -3.91 -3.97
C ALA A 212 15.35 -5.13 -4.90
N LEU A 213 15.17 -4.94 -6.18
CA LEU A 213 14.94 -5.91 -7.25
C LEU A 213 13.46 -6.35 -7.34
N PHE A 214 12.88 -6.86 -6.28
CA PHE A 214 11.47 -7.25 -6.15
C PHE A 214 11.11 -7.32 -4.67
N GLY A 215 9.81 -7.47 -4.39
CA GLY A 215 9.28 -7.70 -3.05
C GLY A 215 8.64 -6.46 -2.41
N GLU A 216 7.68 -6.76 -1.59
CA GLU A 216 6.90 -5.80 -0.81
C GLU A 216 6.81 -6.26 0.65
#